data_580e3fe7e05c65515b1e76092d65c68e
#
_entry.id   580e3fe7e05c65515b1e76092d65c68e
#
_cell.length_a   1.000
_cell.length_b   1.000
_cell.length_c   1.000
_cell.angle_alpha   90.00
_cell.angle_beta   90.00
_cell.angle_gamma   90.00
#
_symmetry.space_group_name_H-M   'P 1'
#
loop_
_entity.id
_entity.type
_entity.pdbx_description
1 polymer ?
#
loop_
_entity_poly.entity_id
_entity_poly.type
_entity_poly.pdbx_seq_one_letter_code
_entity_poly.pdbx_strand_id
1 'polypeptide(L)'
;MNIFLWVLQIALALHTAVGAVWKYSNSAEQTMPSLAAIPNGVWMGLGVVEILCAIGLILPLFNKRFPKLPSIAAIVIVAEMLIFCALHMSSGATDKGPMMYWLVVAALAAFVAYGRSVRKPF
;
A
#
# COMPACT_ATOMS: atom_id res chain seq x y z
N MET A 1 13.87 -14.65 9.65
CA MET A 1 13.47 -13.26 9.32
C MET A 1 13.31 -13.05 7.81
N ASN A 2 14.26 -13.53 7.01
CA ASN A 2 14.18 -13.32 5.56
C ASN A 2 12.94 -13.97 4.93
N ILE A 3 12.63 -15.21 5.31
CA ILE A 3 11.44 -15.91 4.81
C ILE A 3 10.18 -15.15 5.24
N PHE A 4 10.13 -14.69 6.48
CA PHE A 4 8.99 -13.94 7.00
C PHE A 4 8.78 -12.64 6.20
N LEU A 5 9.87 -11.91 5.90
CA LEU A 5 9.79 -10.70 5.10
C LEU A 5 9.29 -10.99 3.69
N TRP A 6 9.72 -12.10 3.07
CA TRP A 6 9.23 -12.49 1.75
C TRP A 6 7.75 -12.83 1.78
N VAL A 7 7.28 -13.52 2.82
CA VAL A 7 5.85 -13.81 2.98
C VAL A 7 5.06 -12.51 3.04
N LEU A 8 5.53 -11.54 3.85
CA LEU A 8 4.87 -10.25 3.95
C LEU A 8 4.91 -9.47 2.62
N GLN A 9 6.05 -9.50 1.94
CA GLN A 9 6.19 -8.80 0.66
C GLN A 9 5.21 -9.34 -0.39
N ILE A 10 5.12 -10.67 -0.49
CA ILE A 10 4.20 -11.30 -1.44
C ILE A 10 2.75 -11.00 -1.06
N ALA A 11 2.42 -11.09 0.23
CA ALA A 11 1.07 -10.80 0.70
C ALA A 11 0.69 -9.35 0.42
N LEU A 12 1.59 -8.40 0.71
CA LEU A 12 1.36 -6.99 0.43
C LEU A 12 1.22 -6.74 -1.07
N ALA A 13 2.05 -7.38 -1.89
CA ALA A 13 2.00 -7.22 -3.34
C ALA A 13 0.66 -7.69 -3.89
N LEU A 14 0.18 -8.86 -3.44
CA LEU A 14 -1.12 -9.38 -3.87
C LEU A 14 -2.25 -8.45 -3.42
N HIS A 15 -2.22 -8.03 -2.17
CA HIS A 15 -3.23 -7.13 -1.62
C HIS A 15 -3.25 -5.80 -2.40
N THR A 16 -2.08 -5.24 -2.66
CA THR A 16 -1.94 -3.97 -3.35
C THR A 16 -2.39 -4.10 -4.81
N ALA A 17 -2.05 -5.20 -5.48
CA ALA A 17 -2.47 -5.45 -6.85
C ALA A 17 -4.01 -5.59 -6.94
N VAL A 18 -4.61 -6.30 -6.00
CA VAL A 18 -6.08 -6.44 -5.96
C VAL A 18 -6.73 -5.08 -5.72
N GLY A 19 -6.17 -4.29 -4.81
CA GLY A 19 -6.65 -2.93 -4.55
C GLY A 19 -6.56 -2.03 -5.78
N ALA A 20 -5.48 -2.16 -6.55
CA ALA A 20 -5.30 -1.38 -7.77
C ALA A 20 -6.36 -1.73 -8.82
N VAL A 21 -6.62 -3.04 -9.01
CA VAL A 21 -7.66 -3.49 -9.93
C VAL A 21 -9.02 -2.97 -9.47
N TRP A 22 -9.28 -3.03 -8.17
CA TRP A 22 -10.52 -2.51 -7.58
C TRP A 22 -10.73 -1.04 -7.93
N LYS A 23 -9.67 -0.24 -7.90
CA LYS A 23 -9.75 1.20 -8.18
C LYS A 23 -10.17 1.50 -9.62
N TYR A 24 -9.89 0.60 -10.55
CA TYR A 24 -10.34 0.77 -11.94
C TYR A 24 -11.79 0.34 -12.17
N SER A 25 -12.33 -0.47 -11.26
CA SER A 25 -13.71 -0.95 -11.33
C SER A 25 -14.66 -0.14 -10.47
N ASN A 26 -14.15 0.59 -9.46
CA ASN A 26 -14.95 1.30 -8.47
C ASN A 26 -14.35 2.67 -8.21
N SER A 27 -15.20 3.69 -8.04
CA SER A 27 -14.72 5.01 -7.65
C SER A 27 -14.35 5.05 -6.17
N ALA A 28 -13.68 6.13 -5.74
CA ALA A 28 -13.37 6.33 -4.34
C ALA A 28 -14.63 6.37 -3.47
N GLU A 29 -15.66 7.07 -3.94
CA GLU A 29 -16.93 7.17 -3.22
C GLU A 29 -17.61 5.81 -3.10
N GLN A 30 -17.58 4.99 -4.15
CA GLN A 30 -18.16 3.65 -4.13
C GLN A 30 -17.40 2.74 -3.17
N THR A 31 -16.10 2.94 -3.04
CA THR A 31 -15.27 2.14 -2.14
C THR A 31 -15.52 2.54 -0.68
N MET A 32 -15.49 3.83 -0.41
CA MET A 32 -15.67 4.38 0.93
C MET A 32 -16.17 5.82 0.80
N PRO A 33 -17.38 6.13 1.29
CA PRO A 33 -17.92 7.48 1.17
C PRO A 33 -17.01 8.57 1.72
N SER A 34 -16.24 8.26 2.76
CA SER A 34 -15.29 9.24 3.34
C SER A 34 -14.18 9.64 2.36
N LEU A 35 -13.97 8.87 1.31
CA LEU A 35 -12.96 9.16 0.29
C LEU A 35 -13.53 9.91 -0.92
N ALA A 36 -14.78 10.34 -0.86
CA ALA A 36 -15.44 11.01 -1.95
C ALA A 36 -14.72 12.31 -2.38
N ALA A 37 -13.93 12.90 -1.51
CA ALA A 37 -13.14 14.10 -1.82
C ALA A 37 -12.02 13.83 -2.83
N ILE A 38 -11.64 12.59 -3.06
CA ILE A 38 -10.57 12.24 -3.99
C ILE A 38 -11.11 12.32 -5.43
N PRO A 39 -10.54 13.20 -6.29
CA PRO A 39 -10.93 13.23 -7.70
C PRO A 39 -10.68 11.88 -8.38
N ASN A 40 -11.49 11.52 -9.34
CA ASN A 40 -11.37 10.24 -10.04
C ASN A 40 -10.00 10.06 -10.70
N GLY A 41 -9.45 11.13 -11.28
CA GLY A 41 -8.12 11.07 -11.88
C GLY A 41 -7.02 10.74 -10.86
N VAL A 42 -7.11 11.31 -9.65
CA VAL A 42 -6.18 10.99 -8.57
C VAL A 42 -6.38 9.56 -8.10
N TRP A 43 -7.63 9.11 -7.97
CA TRP A 43 -7.95 7.75 -7.56
C TRP A 43 -7.33 6.73 -8.51
N MET A 44 -7.49 6.94 -9.81
CA MET A 44 -6.88 6.06 -10.83
C MET A 44 -5.36 6.16 -10.83
N GLY A 45 -4.81 7.36 -10.61
CA GLY A 45 -3.37 7.55 -10.47
C GLY A 45 -2.80 6.75 -9.31
N LEU A 46 -3.52 6.71 -8.18
CA LEU A 46 -3.14 5.87 -7.04
C LEU A 46 -3.13 4.39 -7.42
N GLY A 47 -4.06 3.97 -8.27
CA GLY A 47 -4.07 2.61 -8.80
C GLY A 47 -2.78 2.28 -9.55
N VAL A 48 -2.31 3.19 -10.40
CA VAL A 48 -1.04 3.02 -11.13
C VAL A 48 0.11 2.92 -10.14
N VAL A 49 0.15 3.81 -9.15
CA VAL A 49 1.18 3.80 -8.11
C VAL A 49 1.18 2.46 -7.37
N GLU A 50 -0.01 1.95 -7.04
CA GLU A 50 -0.12 0.66 -6.34
C GLU A 50 0.39 -0.50 -7.18
N ILE A 51 0.12 -0.51 -8.49
CA ILE A 51 0.66 -1.53 -9.38
C ILE A 51 2.17 -1.49 -9.39
N LEU A 52 2.75 -0.29 -9.48
CA LEU A 52 4.20 -0.12 -9.46
C LEU A 52 4.78 -0.58 -8.12
N CYS A 53 4.09 -0.29 -7.01
CA CYS A 53 4.51 -0.76 -5.69
C CYS A 53 4.47 -2.28 -5.59
N ALA A 54 3.42 -2.91 -6.12
CA ALA A 54 3.30 -4.37 -6.11
C ALA A 54 4.45 -5.01 -6.87
N ILE A 55 4.79 -4.47 -8.04
CA ILE A 55 5.93 -4.95 -8.83
C ILE A 55 7.22 -4.73 -8.05
N GLY A 56 7.39 -3.56 -7.44
CA GLY A 56 8.58 -3.23 -6.66
C GLY A 56 8.80 -4.15 -5.48
N LEU A 57 7.72 -4.61 -4.84
CA LEU A 57 7.83 -5.50 -3.70
C LEU A 57 8.36 -6.89 -4.09
N ILE A 58 8.09 -7.35 -5.29
CA ILE A 58 8.47 -8.71 -5.71
C ILE A 58 9.60 -8.71 -6.74
N LEU A 59 9.99 -7.56 -7.28
CA LEU A 59 11.00 -7.50 -8.33
C LEU A 59 12.34 -8.13 -7.93
N PRO A 60 12.86 -7.96 -6.70
CA PRO A 60 14.12 -8.59 -6.33
C PRO A 60 14.10 -10.13 -6.37
N LEU A 61 12.91 -10.76 -6.39
CA LEU A 61 12.81 -12.19 -6.58
C LEU A 61 13.35 -12.60 -7.96
N PHE A 62 13.15 -11.74 -8.96
CA PHE A 62 13.57 -12.00 -10.35
C PHE A 62 14.85 -11.26 -10.72
N ASN A 63 15.12 -10.10 -10.10
CA ASN A 63 16.25 -9.26 -10.45
C ASN A 63 16.73 -8.50 -9.23
N LYS A 64 17.90 -8.86 -8.71
CA LYS A 64 18.47 -8.25 -7.51
C LYS A 64 19.21 -6.93 -7.80
N ARG A 65 19.10 -6.40 -9.01
CA ARG A 65 19.72 -5.13 -9.37
C ARG A 65 19.16 -3.95 -8.58
N PHE A 66 17.91 -4.06 -8.10
CA PHE A 66 17.23 -2.99 -7.40
C PHE A 66 16.89 -3.42 -5.97
N PRO A 67 17.92 -3.56 -5.09
CA PRO A 67 17.68 -4.10 -3.75
C PRO A 67 16.90 -3.18 -2.83
N LYS A 68 16.86 -1.88 -3.12
CA LYS A 68 16.14 -0.90 -2.30
C LYS A 68 14.69 -0.71 -2.73
N LEU A 69 14.29 -1.27 -3.85
CA LEU A 69 12.98 -1.04 -4.42
C LEU A 69 11.84 -1.50 -3.49
N PRO A 70 11.92 -2.68 -2.84
CA PRO A 70 10.86 -3.08 -1.91
C PRO A 70 10.67 -2.12 -0.74
N SER A 71 11.75 -1.56 -0.21
CA SER A 71 11.66 -0.58 0.87
C SER A 71 10.98 0.69 0.41
N ILE A 72 11.33 1.18 -0.77
CA ILE A 72 10.71 2.37 -1.35
C ILE A 72 9.22 2.12 -1.60
N ALA A 73 8.87 0.98 -2.19
CA ALA A 73 7.49 0.62 -2.45
C ALA A 73 6.68 0.54 -1.14
N ALA A 74 7.25 -0.07 -0.11
CA ALA A 74 6.59 -0.17 1.19
C ALA A 74 6.36 1.19 1.82
N ILE A 75 7.32 2.11 1.72
CA ILE A 75 7.17 3.48 2.23
C ILE A 75 6.04 4.21 1.50
N VAL A 76 5.94 4.05 0.19
CA VAL A 76 4.86 4.65 -0.59
C VAL A 76 3.50 4.12 -0.12
N ILE A 77 3.39 2.81 0.14
CA ILE A 77 2.16 2.21 0.66
C ILE A 77 1.81 2.80 2.03
N VAL A 78 2.79 2.96 2.92
CA VAL A 78 2.56 3.59 4.22
C VAL A 78 1.98 5.00 4.04
N ALA A 79 2.58 5.80 3.18
CA ALA A 79 2.12 7.16 2.92
C ALA A 79 0.68 7.17 2.40
N GLU A 80 0.34 6.28 1.46
CA GLU A 80 -1.00 6.19 0.92
C GLU A 80 -2.03 5.82 1.99
N MET A 81 -1.71 4.84 2.83
CA MET A 81 -2.62 4.42 3.90
C MET A 81 -2.85 5.54 4.91
N LEU A 82 -1.80 6.30 5.24
CA LEU A 82 -1.93 7.43 6.15
C LEU A 82 -2.77 8.56 5.53
N ILE A 83 -2.66 8.78 4.23
CA ILE A 83 -3.49 9.75 3.53
C ILE A 83 -4.96 9.34 3.61
N PHE A 84 -5.28 8.08 3.39
CA PHE A 84 -6.65 7.59 3.52
C PHE A 84 -7.18 7.77 4.93
N CYS A 85 -6.37 7.49 5.95
CA CYS A 85 -6.76 7.70 7.34
C CYS A 85 -7.08 9.18 7.59
N ALA A 86 -6.24 10.08 7.11
CA ALA A 86 -6.43 11.52 7.29
C ALA A 86 -7.72 11.99 6.61
N LEU A 87 -7.98 11.53 5.38
CA LEU A 87 -9.20 11.89 4.67
C LEU A 87 -10.44 11.36 5.39
N HIS A 88 -10.37 10.13 5.90
CA HIS A 88 -11.48 9.54 6.64
C HIS A 88 -11.79 10.34 7.89
N MET A 89 -10.77 10.73 8.64
CA MET A 89 -10.95 11.57 9.83
C MET A 89 -11.51 12.94 9.46
N SER A 90 -11.01 13.55 8.39
CA SER A 90 -11.45 14.88 7.95
C SER A 90 -12.89 14.87 7.47
N SER A 91 -13.39 13.74 7.00
CA SER A 91 -14.78 13.62 6.52
C SER A 91 -15.80 13.62 7.66
N GLY A 92 -15.36 13.52 8.93
CA GLY A 92 -16.24 13.42 10.07
C GLY A 92 -16.85 12.05 10.25
N ALA A 93 -16.38 11.03 9.54
CA ALA A 93 -16.89 9.68 9.68
C ALA A 93 -16.61 9.14 11.08
N THR A 94 -17.61 8.43 11.63
CA THR A 94 -17.51 7.87 12.98
C THR A 94 -17.06 6.41 12.97
N ASP A 95 -17.17 5.72 11.83
CA ASP A 95 -16.75 4.34 11.70
C ASP A 95 -15.22 4.27 11.61
N LYS A 96 -14.60 3.58 12.54
CA LYS A 96 -13.15 3.44 12.60
C LYS A 96 -12.62 2.13 12.02
N GLY A 97 -13.50 1.28 11.51
CA GLY A 97 -13.11 0.02 10.90
C GLY A 97 -12.14 0.20 9.74
N PRO A 98 -12.46 1.07 8.74
CA PRO A 98 -11.55 1.32 7.63
C PRO A 98 -10.20 1.87 8.09
N MET A 99 -10.18 2.74 9.09
CA MET A 99 -8.93 3.28 9.62
C MET A 99 -8.05 2.19 10.22
N MET A 100 -8.65 1.27 10.96
CA MET A 100 -7.92 0.14 11.53
C MET A 100 -7.30 -0.70 10.41
N TYR A 101 -8.06 -0.97 9.36
CA TYR A 101 -7.58 -1.72 8.21
C TYR A 101 -6.35 -1.02 7.58
N TRP A 102 -6.48 0.28 7.30
CA TRP A 102 -5.39 1.04 6.69
C TRP A 102 -4.16 1.10 7.59
N LEU A 103 -4.36 1.24 8.91
CA LEU A 103 -3.25 1.27 9.87
C LEU A 103 -2.55 -0.07 9.95
N VAL A 104 -3.28 -1.19 9.88
CA VAL A 104 -2.68 -2.52 9.85
C VAL A 104 -1.82 -2.69 8.61
N VAL A 105 -2.35 -2.32 7.43
CA VAL A 105 -1.58 -2.39 6.19
C VAL A 105 -0.34 -1.51 6.27
N ALA A 106 -0.48 -0.28 6.80
CA ALA A 106 0.65 0.62 6.98
C ALA A 106 1.71 0.02 7.91
N ALA A 107 1.29 -0.61 9.00
CA ALA A 107 2.21 -1.23 9.95
C ALA A 107 2.97 -2.39 9.30
N LEU A 108 2.29 -3.23 8.52
CA LEU A 108 2.93 -4.33 7.81
C LEU A 108 3.93 -3.80 6.78
N ALA A 109 3.53 -2.77 6.03
CA ALA A 109 4.41 -2.16 5.05
C ALA A 109 5.62 -1.49 5.71
N ALA A 110 5.42 -0.81 6.84
CA ALA A 110 6.51 -0.21 7.60
C ALA A 110 7.49 -1.27 8.10
N PHE A 111 6.98 -2.42 8.54
CA PHE A 111 7.81 -3.53 8.97
C PHE A 111 8.67 -4.05 7.82
N VAL A 112 8.08 -4.20 6.62
CA VAL A 112 8.83 -4.63 5.44
C VAL A 112 9.90 -3.60 5.08
N ALA A 113 9.57 -2.30 5.10
CA ALA A 113 10.52 -1.24 4.81
C ALA A 113 11.71 -1.28 5.78
N TYR A 114 11.42 -1.39 7.07
CA TYR A 114 12.46 -1.50 8.10
C TYR A 114 13.29 -2.76 7.91
N GLY A 115 12.63 -3.91 7.74
CA GLY A 115 13.32 -5.19 7.62
C GLY A 115 14.25 -5.25 6.43
N ARG A 116 13.83 -4.72 5.29
CA ARG A 116 14.63 -4.74 4.07
C ARG A 116 15.70 -3.64 4.02
N SER A 117 15.51 -2.57 4.79
CA SER A 117 16.48 -1.48 4.84
C SER A 117 17.59 -1.74 5.84
N VAL A 118 17.26 -2.35 6.98
CA VAL A 118 18.16 -2.44 8.14
C VAL A 118 18.54 -3.87 8.47
N ARG A 119 17.55 -4.77 8.56
CA ARG A 119 17.75 -6.12 9.11
C ARG A 119 18.20 -7.13 8.07
N LYS A 120 17.53 -7.19 6.92
CA LYS A 120 17.79 -8.18 5.87
C LYS A 120 17.71 -7.53 4.50
N PRO A 121 18.60 -6.57 4.18
CA PRO A 121 18.63 -5.99 2.85
C PRO A 121 19.02 -7.05 1.82
N PHE A 122 18.65 -6.79 0.58
CA PHE A 122 19.03 -7.66 -0.53
C PHE A 122 20.48 -7.43 -0.94
#